data_9e15cfecd97c2dc3025aeb075f4303f1
#
_entry.id   9e15cfecd97c2dc3025aeb075f4303f1
#
_cell.length_a   1.000
_cell.length_b   1.000
_cell.length_c   1.000
_cell.angle_alpha   90.00
_cell.angle_beta   90.00
_cell.angle_gamma   90.00
#
_symmetry.space_group_name_H-M   'P 1'
#
loop_
_entity.id
_entity.type
_entity.pdbx_description
1 polymer ?
#
loop_
_entity_poly.entity_id
_entity_poly.type
_entity_poly.pdbx_seq_one_letter_code
_entity_poly.pdbx_strand_id
1 'polypeptide(L)'
;NKGVIDMANKLEEKIIKLLELSKKNTCKEEAIAAAAKAQELMAKYNISIANLKGNANKQPEFSYASCVGRSYRFKLAQIIADNYGVKLLWSGKMVAVFYGYPANVTTATKVYEWLWNVIHRMADSYQTKVWKQGNGVKGVYGSYVQGFLTGLKETLDANCKALKITVDENVVQLFDEYCKQHTKTFTSKGMKVSQLNVEAFNSGANEGKKIMTTKQIGE
;
A
#
# COMPACT_ATOMS: atom_id res chain seq x y z
N ASN A 1 -16.21 -28.81 1.34
CA ASN A 1 -14.90 -28.12 1.18
C ASN A 1 -14.71 -27.44 -0.20
N LYS A 2 -15.34 -27.95 -1.26
CA LYS A 2 -15.25 -27.39 -2.63
C LYS A 2 -15.90 -26.00 -2.73
N GLY A 3 -17.00 -25.76 -2.03
CA GLY A 3 -17.73 -24.46 -2.05
C GLY A 3 -16.98 -23.31 -1.36
N VAL A 4 -16.17 -23.60 -0.36
CA VAL A 4 -15.39 -22.59 0.39
C VAL A 4 -14.19 -22.13 -0.42
N ILE A 5 -13.54 -23.05 -1.15
CA ILE A 5 -12.42 -22.74 -2.06
C ILE A 5 -12.92 -21.90 -3.24
N ASP A 6 -14.11 -22.22 -3.76
CA ASP A 6 -14.73 -21.49 -4.88
C ASP A 6 -15.13 -20.06 -4.49
N MET A 7 -15.60 -19.87 -3.27
CA MET A 7 -15.87 -18.52 -2.72
C MET A 7 -14.59 -17.69 -2.51
N ALA A 8 -13.52 -18.30 -2.02
CA ALA A 8 -12.24 -17.63 -1.84
C ALA A 8 -11.66 -17.18 -3.19
N ASN A 9 -11.67 -18.04 -4.19
CA ASN A 9 -11.19 -17.72 -5.54
C ASN A 9 -12.02 -16.61 -6.19
N LYS A 10 -13.35 -16.63 -6.09
CA LYS A 10 -14.24 -15.57 -6.59
C LYS A 10 -14.00 -14.24 -5.89
N LEU A 11 -13.64 -14.27 -4.62
CA LEU A 11 -13.34 -13.07 -3.85
C LEU A 11 -11.99 -12.46 -4.26
N GLU A 12 -10.96 -13.29 -4.43
CA GLU A 12 -9.66 -12.86 -4.96
C GLU A 12 -9.83 -12.21 -6.35
N GLU A 13 -10.58 -12.85 -7.25
CA GLU A 13 -10.89 -12.28 -8.57
C GLU A 13 -11.63 -10.93 -8.47
N LYS A 14 -12.57 -10.82 -7.54
CA LYS A 14 -13.31 -9.56 -7.32
C LYS A 14 -12.38 -8.45 -6.83
N ILE A 15 -11.48 -8.75 -5.91
CA ILE A 15 -10.47 -7.79 -5.42
C ILE A 15 -9.54 -7.38 -6.56
N ILE A 16 -9.06 -8.32 -7.35
CA ILE A 16 -8.21 -8.06 -8.52
C ILE A 16 -8.94 -7.16 -9.53
N LYS A 17 -10.20 -7.46 -9.85
CA LYS A 17 -11.01 -6.64 -10.75
C LYS A 17 -11.21 -5.23 -10.22
N LEU A 18 -11.46 -5.05 -8.92
CA LEU A 18 -11.58 -3.72 -8.31
C LEU A 18 -10.27 -2.94 -8.39
N LEU A 19 -9.12 -3.59 -8.17
CA LEU A 19 -7.81 -2.96 -8.31
C LEU A 19 -7.49 -2.61 -9.78
N GLU A 20 -7.90 -3.45 -10.75
CA GLU A 20 -7.74 -3.15 -12.18
C GLU A 20 -8.67 -2.03 -12.63
N LEU A 21 -9.91 -1.99 -12.15
CA LEU A 21 -10.86 -0.91 -12.40
C LEU A 21 -10.30 0.42 -11.89
N SER A 22 -9.72 0.43 -10.69
CA SER A 22 -9.08 1.61 -10.12
C SER A 22 -7.88 2.08 -10.94
N LYS A 23 -7.17 1.17 -11.61
CA LYS A 23 -6.02 1.48 -12.48
C LYS A 23 -6.42 2.03 -13.84
N LYS A 24 -7.54 1.55 -14.40
CA LYS A 24 -8.02 1.92 -15.75
C LYS A 24 -8.94 3.14 -15.73
N ASN A 25 -9.52 3.48 -14.59
CA ASN A 25 -10.52 4.53 -14.50
C ASN A 25 -9.87 5.91 -14.47
N THR A 26 -10.27 6.78 -15.38
CA THR A 26 -9.85 8.18 -15.46
C THR A 26 -10.53 9.06 -14.41
N CYS A 27 -11.64 8.59 -13.81
CA CYS A 27 -12.34 9.27 -12.74
C CYS A 27 -11.66 9.01 -11.40
N LYS A 28 -11.19 10.06 -10.74
CA LYS A 28 -10.46 10.00 -9.46
C LYS A 28 -11.28 9.32 -8.35
N GLU A 29 -12.54 9.67 -8.27
CA GLU A 29 -13.43 9.24 -7.19
C GLU A 29 -13.76 7.75 -7.30
N GLU A 30 -14.01 7.25 -8.50
CA GLU A 30 -14.27 5.83 -8.74
C GLU A 30 -13.02 4.96 -8.50
N ALA A 31 -11.83 5.47 -8.88
CA ALA A 31 -10.56 4.80 -8.61
C ALA A 31 -10.30 4.67 -7.10
N ILE A 32 -10.60 5.72 -6.35
CA ILE A 32 -10.48 5.77 -4.88
C ILE A 32 -11.48 4.80 -4.23
N ALA A 33 -12.73 4.81 -4.69
CA ALA A 33 -13.77 3.93 -4.16
C ALA A 33 -13.47 2.45 -4.42
N ALA A 34 -13.01 2.11 -5.63
CA ALA A 34 -12.63 0.75 -5.97
C ALA A 34 -11.47 0.24 -5.09
N ALA A 35 -10.50 1.09 -4.77
CA ALA A 35 -9.40 0.73 -3.88
C ALA A 35 -9.84 0.58 -2.42
N ALA A 36 -10.67 1.49 -1.92
CA ALA A 36 -11.23 1.40 -0.57
C ALA A 36 -12.07 0.13 -0.41
N LYS A 37 -12.85 -0.22 -1.42
CA LYS A 37 -13.65 -1.46 -1.42
C LYS A 37 -12.79 -2.71 -1.51
N ALA A 38 -11.72 -2.68 -2.31
CA ALA A 38 -10.74 -3.76 -2.36
C ALA A 38 -10.11 -3.97 -0.97
N GLN A 39 -9.69 -2.89 -0.31
CA GLN A 39 -9.12 -2.95 1.03
C GLN A 39 -10.13 -3.48 2.07
N GLU A 40 -11.37 -2.98 2.05
CA GLU A 40 -12.44 -3.46 2.94
C GLU A 40 -12.67 -4.97 2.78
N LEU A 41 -12.76 -5.44 1.53
CA LEU A 41 -12.90 -6.86 1.24
C LEU A 41 -11.70 -7.66 1.70
N MET A 42 -10.50 -7.18 1.43
CA MET A 42 -9.25 -7.83 1.85
C MET A 42 -9.15 -7.89 3.38
N ALA A 43 -9.45 -6.81 4.05
CA ALA A 43 -9.46 -6.73 5.50
C ALA A 43 -10.50 -7.69 6.09
N LYS A 44 -11.73 -7.66 5.56
CA LYS A 44 -12.84 -8.50 6.04
C LYS A 44 -12.59 -10.00 5.84
N TYR A 45 -11.90 -10.37 4.75
CA TYR A 45 -11.71 -11.76 4.35
C TYR A 45 -10.27 -12.26 4.47
N ASN A 46 -9.29 -11.38 4.68
CA ASN A 46 -7.89 -11.79 4.86
C ASN A 46 -7.73 -12.70 6.07
N ILE A 47 -8.45 -12.40 7.17
CA ILE A 47 -8.53 -13.29 8.34
C ILE A 47 -9.19 -14.62 7.96
N SER A 48 -10.20 -14.60 7.11
CA SER A 48 -10.90 -15.80 6.64
C SER A 48 -10.10 -16.58 5.60
N ILE A 49 -9.36 -15.92 4.73
CA ILE A 49 -8.52 -16.55 3.68
C ILE A 49 -7.25 -17.15 4.28
N ALA A 50 -6.61 -16.48 5.25
CA ALA A 50 -5.48 -17.05 5.98
C ALA A 50 -5.88 -18.30 6.78
N ASN A 51 -7.12 -18.34 7.27
CA ASN A 51 -7.69 -19.47 8.02
C ASN A 51 -8.36 -20.53 7.12
N LEU A 52 -8.56 -20.27 5.84
CA LEU A 52 -9.10 -21.24 4.92
C LEU A 52 -8.01 -22.26 4.52
N LYS A 53 -8.33 -23.54 4.70
CA LYS A 53 -7.42 -24.67 4.42
C LYS A 53 -6.80 -24.70 3.01
N GLY A 54 -7.25 -23.86 2.09
CA GLY A 54 -6.64 -23.68 0.76
C GLY A 54 -5.28 -22.95 0.78
N ASN A 55 -4.98 -22.16 1.82
CA ASN A 55 -3.67 -21.54 2.00
C ASN A 55 -2.71 -22.40 2.86
N ALA A 56 -3.23 -23.38 3.59
CA ALA A 56 -2.43 -24.26 4.45
C ALA A 56 -1.34 -25.05 3.66
N ASN A 57 -1.51 -25.20 2.35
CA ASN A 57 -0.53 -25.89 1.47
C ASN A 57 0.26 -24.92 0.56
N LYS A 58 0.04 -23.60 0.64
CA LYS A 58 0.81 -22.63 -0.13
C LYS A 58 2.00 -22.16 0.68
N GLN A 59 3.18 -22.27 0.10
CA GLN A 59 4.40 -21.71 0.69
C GLN A 59 4.42 -20.18 0.48
N PRO A 60 4.96 -19.42 1.44
CA PRO A 60 5.24 -18.00 1.23
C PRO A 60 6.17 -17.76 0.05
N GLU A 61 5.95 -16.67 -0.68
CA GLU A 61 6.72 -16.31 -1.87
C GLU A 61 7.16 -14.86 -1.86
N PHE A 62 8.07 -14.51 -2.76
CA PHE A 62 8.54 -13.13 -2.95
C PHE A 62 7.82 -12.48 -4.14
N SER A 63 7.43 -11.22 -3.97
CA SER A 63 6.98 -10.37 -5.06
C SER A 63 7.76 -9.05 -5.06
N TYR A 64 8.09 -8.58 -6.24
CA TYR A 64 9.01 -7.46 -6.44
C TYR A 64 8.28 -6.23 -6.96
N ALA A 65 8.49 -5.08 -6.31
CA ALA A 65 7.95 -3.82 -6.72
C ALA A 65 9.06 -2.77 -6.91
N SER A 66 9.05 -2.07 -8.05
CA SER A 66 10.05 -1.05 -8.33
C SER A 66 9.92 0.14 -7.38
N CYS A 67 11.02 0.51 -6.72
CA CYS A 67 11.14 1.69 -5.87
C CYS A 67 12.15 2.72 -6.43
N VAL A 68 12.48 2.64 -7.71
CA VAL A 68 13.47 3.52 -8.33
C VAL A 68 13.05 4.99 -8.18
N GLY A 69 13.98 5.80 -7.73
CA GLY A 69 13.96 7.25 -7.84
C GLY A 69 13.62 8.05 -6.60
N ARG A 70 12.96 7.51 -5.53
CA ARG A 70 12.67 8.33 -4.34
C ARG A 70 12.41 7.52 -3.07
N SER A 71 12.92 7.99 -1.93
CA SER A 71 12.72 7.42 -0.58
C SER A 71 11.25 7.32 -0.15
N TYR A 72 10.36 8.14 -0.70
CA TYR A 72 8.92 8.06 -0.46
C TYR A 72 8.30 6.72 -0.88
N ARG A 73 8.84 6.10 -1.95
CA ARG A 73 8.38 4.78 -2.42
C ARG A 73 8.64 3.70 -1.38
N PHE A 74 9.79 3.74 -0.71
CA PHE A 74 10.09 2.82 0.38
C PHE A 74 9.14 3.02 1.56
N LYS A 75 8.86 4.28 1.95
CA LYS A 75 7.90 4.57 3.02
C LYS A 75 6.49 4.06 2.67
N LEU A 76 6.06 4.20 1.43
CA LEU A 76 4.80 3.63 0.96
C LEU A 76 4.82 2.10 1.04
N ALA A 77 5.90 1.44 0.59
CA ALA A 77 6.02 -0.02 0.65
C ALA A 77 5.95 -0.53 2.10
N GLN A 78 6.58 0.19 3.05
CA GLN A 78 6.50 -0.14 4.47
C GLN A 78 5.06 -0.03 5.00
N ILE A 79 4.36 1.08 4.69
CA ILE A 79 2.96 1.27 5.08
C ILE A 79 2.09 0.12 4.55
N ILE A 80 2.30 -0.29 3.29
CA ILE A 80 1.56 -1.40 2.70
C ILE A 80 1.89 -2.73 3.40
N ALA A 81 3.17 -3.03 3.64
CA ALA A 81 3.57 -4.26 4.31
C ALA A 81 2.95 -4.39 5.70
N ASP A 82 2.97 -3.30 6.48
CA ASP A 82 2.43 -3.26 7.84
C ASP A 82 0.89 -3.52 7.88
N ASN A 83 0.20 -3.28 6.78
CA ASN A 83 -1.26 -3.32 6.71
C ASN A 83 -1.85 -4.45 5.84
N TYR A 84 -1.02 -5.21 5.12
CA TYR A 84 -1.49 -6.24 4.18
C TYR A 84 -0.97 -7.65 4.51
N GLY A 85 -0.50 -7.88 5.73
CA GLY A 85 -0.08 -9.20 6.19
C GLY A 85 1.13 -9.76 5.45
N VAL A 86 2.06 -8.90 5.04
CA VAL A 86 3.31 -9.27 4.37
C VAL A 86 4.53 -8.69 5.06
N LYS A 87 5.69 -9.30 4.87
CA LYS A 87 6.98 -8.74 5.27
C LYS A 87 7.60 -7.96 4.13
N LEU A 88 8.41 -6.96 4.46
CA LEU A 88 9.13 -6.14 3.48
C LEU A 88 10.64 -6.38 3.61
N LEU A 89 11.27 -6.69 2.49
CA LEU A 89 12.71 -6.70 2.35
C LEU A 89 13.13 -5.59 1.38
N TRP A 90 14.20 -4.90 1.71
CA TRP A 90 14.80 -3.90 0.85
C TRP A 90 15.98 -4.49 0.08
N SER A 91 15.87 -4.55 -1.22
CA SER A 91 17.01 -4.87 -2.08
C SER A 91 17.82 -3.60 -2.38
N GLY A 92 19.14 -3.67 -2.23
CA GLY A 92 20.05 -2.55 -2.52
C GLY A 92 19.95 -2.00 -3.95
N LYS A 93 19.21 -2.66 -4.84
CA LYS A 93 18.89 -2.21 -6.21
C LYS A 93 17.63 -1.31 -6.26
N MET A 94 17.20 -0.72 -5.16
CA MET A 94 15.99 0.11 -5.09
C MET A 94 14.70 -0.64 -5.47
N VAL A 95 14.58 -1.86 -5.02
CA VAL A 95 13.40 -2.71 -5.20
C VAL A 95 12.84 -3.05 -3.83
N ALA A 96 11.55 -2.77 -3.61
CA ALA A 96 10.80 -3.31 -2.49
C ALA A 96 10.42 -4.75 -2.81
N VAL A 97 10.68 -5.65 -1.89
CA VAL A 97 10.38 -7.06 -2.03
C VAL A 97 9.38 -7.42 -0.93
N PHE A 98 8.17 -7.75 -1.32
CA PHE A 98 7.14 -8.25 -0.41
C PHE A 98 7.27 -9.76 -0.27
N TYR A 99 7.16 -10.25 0.95
CA TYR A 99 7.22 -11.67 1.28
C TYR A 99 6.00 -12.08 2.08
N GLY A 100 5.34 -13.14 1.69
CA GLY A 100 4.15 -13.66 2.34
C GLY A 100 3.40 -14.66 1.48
N TYR A 101 2.19 -15.02 1.86
CA TYR A 101 1.37 -15.90 1.04
C TYR A 101 1.03 -15.25 -0.32
N PRO A 102 0.93 -16.04 -1.41
CA PRO A 102 0.75 -15.54 -2.78
C PRO A 102 -0.35 -14.50 -2.94
N ALA A 103 -1.52 -14.70 -2.32
CA ALA A 103 -2.63 -13.76 -2.37
C ALA A 103 -2.25 -12.40 -1.74
N ASN A 104 -1.58 -12.43 -0.58
CA ASN A 104 -1.20 -11.23 0.15
C ASN A 104 -0.13 -10.44 -0.60
N VAL A 105 0.92 -11.11 -1.12
CA VAL A 105 2.00 -10.42 -1.85
C VAL A 105 1.51 -9.85 -3.18
N THR A 106 0.67 -10.59 -3.93
CA THR A 106 0.06 -10.10 -5.17
C THR A 106 -0.76 -8.84 -4.91
N THR A 107 -1.57 -8.86 -3.86
CA THR A 107 -2.41 -7.74 -3.47
C THR A 107 -1.58 -6.55 -3.01
N ALA A 108 -0.63 -6.76 -2.10
CA ALA A 108 0.26 -5.72 -1.61
C ALA A 108 1.02 -5.04 -2.76
N THR A 109 1.54 -5.81 -3.72
CA THR A 109 2.26 -5.29 -4.89
C THR A 109 1.35 -4.43 -5.76
N LYS A 110 0.14 -4.89 -6.08
CA LYS A 110 -0.81 -4.13 -6.91
C LYS A 110 -1.29 -2.86 -6.23
N VAL A 111 -1.60 -2.93 -4.94
CA VAL A 111 -1.99 -1.75 -4.13
C VAL A 111 -0.85 -0.73 -4.07
N TYR A 112 0.38 -1.19 -3.87
CA TYR A 112 1.55 -0.34 -3.87
C TYR A 112 1.72 0.41 -5.20
N GLU A 113 1.68 -0.29 -6.32
CA GLU A 113 1.84 0.30 -7.65
C GLU A 113 0.73 1.31 -7.95
N TRP A 114 -0.51 0.95 -7.63
CA TRP A 114 -1.64 1.83 -7.82
C TRP A 114 -1.54 3.09 -6.95
N LEU A 115 -1.32 2.95 -5.64
CA LEU A 115 -1.20 4.09 -4.72
C LEU A 115 -0.05 5.01 -5.13
N TRP A 116 1.09 4.45 -5.55
CA TRP A 116 2.19 5.28 -6.02
C TRP A 116 1.81 6.14 -7.22
N ASN A 117 1.12 5.56 -8.20
CA ASN A 117 0.65 6.29 -9.38
C ASN A 117 -0.36 7.40 -9.01
N VAL A 118 -1.25 7.14 -8.07
CA VAL A 118 -2.22 8.14 -7.57
C VAL A 118 -1.49 9.27 -6.84
N ILE A 119 -0.64 8.94 -5.88
CA ILE A 119 0.13 9.92 -5.08
C ILE A 119 0.94 10.83 -6.00
N HIS A 120 1.66 10.24 -6.96
CA HIS A 120 2.49 10.98 -7.90
C HIS A 120 1.66 11.98 -8.71
N ARG A 121 0.57 11.53 -9.34
CA ARG A 121 -0.31 12.41 -10.11
C ARG A 121 -0.92 13.54 -9.27
N MET A 122 -1.35 13.24 -8.05
CA MET A 122 -1.92 14.24 -7.16
C MET A 122 -0.88 15.27 -6.71
N ALA A 123 0.33 14.83 -6.39
CA ALA A 123 1.43 15.71 -6.00
C ALA A 123 1.87 16.62 -7.15
N ASP A 124 1.98 16.10 -8.37
CA ASP A 124 2.30 16.89 -9.57
C ASP A 124 1.20 17.90 -9.89
N SER A 125 -0.06 17.49 -9.80
CA SER A 125 -1.21 18.39 -9.99
C SER A 125 -1.22 19.52 -8.97
N TYR A 126 -0.96 19.20 -7.69
CA TYR A 126 -0.88 20.19 -6.64
C TYR A 126 0.28 21.17 -6.85
N GLN A 127 1.47 20.68 -7.15
CA GLN A 127 2.64 21.50 -7.45
C GLN A 127 2.40 22.43 -8.64
N THR A 128 1.76 21.93 -9.70
CA THR A 128 1.40 22.72 -10.88
C THR A 128 0.39 23.82 -10.53
N LYS A 129 -0.58 23.55 -9.66
CA LYS A 129 -1.53 24.55 -9.18
C LYS A 129 -0.81 25.67 -8.42
N VAL A 130 0.09 25.33 -7.49
CA VAL A 130 0.89 26.29 -6.72
C VAL A 130 1.72 27.18 -7.65
N TRP A 131 2.37 26.57 -8.65
CA TRP A 131 3.15 27.30 -9.65
C TRP A 131 2.31 28.29 -10.47
N LYS A 132 1.14 27.88 -10.95
CA LYS A 132 0.22 28.75 -11.71
C LYS A 132 -0.31 29.94 -10.89
N GLN A 133 -0.32 29.82 -9.57
CA GLN A 133 -0.68 30.91 -8.66
C GLN A 133 0.48 31.90 -8.40
N GLY A 134 1.62 31.74 -9.07
CA GLY A 134 2.81 32.59 -8.88
C GLY A 134 3.61 32.29 -7.62
N ASN A 135 3.31 31.19 -6.92
CA ASN A 135 4.01 30.79 -5.70
C ASN A 135 5.24 29.93 -5.99
N GLY A 136 6.24 30.00 -5.12
CA GLY A 136 7.44 29.17 -5.23
C GLY A 136 7.13 27.69 -4.98
N VAL A 137 7.65 26.79 -5.81
CA VAL A 137 7.37 25.35 -5.76
C VAL A 137 8.41 24.53 -4.99
N LYS A 138 9.41 25.19 -4.39
CA LYS A 138 10.47 24.48 -3.66
C LYS A 138 9.89 23.70 -2.48
N GLY A 139 10.15 22.38 -2.45
CA GLY A 139 9.67 21.49 -1.41
C GLY A 139 8.19 21.11 -1.47
N VAL A 140 7.37 21.72 -2.35
CA VAL A 140 5.91 21.50 -2.44
C VAL A 140 5.60 20.04 -2.73
N TYR A 141 6.17 19.46 -3.78
CA TYR A 141 5.95 18.06 -4.15
C TYR A 141 6.30 17.11 -3.00
N GLY A 142 7.50 17.26 -2.43
CA GLY A 142 7.97 16.39 -1.35
C GLY A 142 7.13 16.48 -0.10
N SER A 143 6.74 17.69 0.30
CA SER A 143 5.88 17.92 1.45
C SER A 143 4.47 17.34 1.25
N TYR A 144 3.90 17.50 0.05
CA TYR A 144 2.61 16.90 -0.28
C TYR A 144 2.64 15.37 -0.19
N VAL A 145 3.64 14.73 -0.82
CA VAL A 145 3.79 13.26 -0.76
C VAL A 145 3.96 12.78 0.67
N GLN A 146 4.78 13.48 1.46
CA GLN A 146 5.00 13.12 2.86
C GLN A 146 3.73 13.23 3.70
N GLY A 147 2.97 14.32 3.52
CA GLY A 147 1.66 14.50 4.14
C GLY A 147 0.71 13.37 3.75
N PHE A 148 0.59 13.10 2.45
CA PHE A 148 -0.26 12.03 1.94
C PHE A 148 0.05 10.67 2.59
N LEU A 149 1.34 10.29 2.65
CA LEU A 149 1.76 9.04 3.28
C LEU A 149 1.46 9.02 4.79
N THR A 150 1.48 10.17 5.45
CA THR A 150 1.11 10.27 6.86
C THR A 150 -0.39 10.04 7.05
N GLY A 151 -1.24 10.74 6.29
CA GLY A 151 -2.69 10.54 6.35
C GLY A 151 -3.13 9.13 5.94
N LEU A 152 -2.52 8.58 4.91
CA LEU A 152 -2.74 7.19 4.46
C LEU A 152 -2.41 6.21 5.59
N LYS A 153 -1.25 6.37 6.23
CA LYS A 153 -0.82 5.49 7.33
C LYS A 153 -1.82 5.52 8.48
N GLU A 154 -2.23 6.70 8.93
CA GLU A 154 -3.20 6.85 10.01
C GLU A 154 -4.50 6.09 9.73
N THR A 155 -5.02 6.20 8.51
CA THR A 155 -6.26 5.52 8.10
C THR A 155 -6.09 4.01 7.99
N LEU A 156 -5.00 3.54 7.35
CA LEU A 156 -4.73 2.12 7.22
C LEU A 156 -4.49 1.45 8.57
N ASP A 157 -3.69 2.07 9.45
CA ASP A 157 -3.41 1.54 10.78
C ASP A 157 -4.69 1.44 11.63
N ALA A 158 -5.60 2.41 11.52
CA ALA A 158 -6.89 2.36 12.19
C ALA A 158 -7.75 1.18 11.69
N ASN A 159 -7.82 0.99 10.38
CA ASN A 159 -8.56 -0.12 9.75
C ASN A 159 -7.94 -1.48 10.10
N CYS A 160 -6.61 -1.59 10.06
CA CYS A 160 -5.87 -2.80 10.38
C CYS A 160 -6.09 -3.23 11.84
N LYS A 161 -6.05 -2.27 12.78
CA LYS A 161 -6.36 -2.54 14.21
C LYS A 161 -7.80 -3.01 14.40
N ALA A 162 -8.76 -2.37 13.72
CA ALA A 162 -10.16 -2.75 13.80
C ALA A 162 -10.43 -4.18 13.29
N LEU A 163 -9.64 -4.63 12.30
CA LEU A 163 -9.80 -5.92 11.63
C LEU A 163 -8.82 -6.99 12.14
N LYS A 164 -7.93 -6.63 13.08
CA LYS A 164 -6.91 -7.53 13.66
C LYS A 164 -6.03 -8.20 12.60
N ILE A 165 -5.68 -7.46 11.55
CA ILE A 165 -4.77 -7.97 10.51
C ILE A 165 -3.37 -8.06 11.09
N THR A 166 -2.80 -9.26 11.08
CA THR A 166 -1.43 -9.54 11.51
C THR A 166 -0.71 -10.37 10.45
N VAL A 167 0.60 -10.30 10.41
CA VAL A 167 1.40 -11.22 9.59
C VAL A 167 1.34 -12.59 10.25
N ASP A 168 1.11 -13.63 9.45
CA ASP A 168 1.09 -15.01 9.93
C ASP A 168 2.44 -15.41 10.55
N GLU A 169 2.43 -16.11 11.69
CA GLU A 169 3.64 -16.49 12.42
C GLU A 169 4.60 -17.34 11.58
N ASN A 170 4.08 -18.24 10.74
CA ASN A 170 4.90 -19.03 9.85
C ASN A 170 5.62 -18.18 8.80
N VAL A 171 4.94 -17.12 8.27
CA VAL A 171 5.56 -16.15 7.36
C VAL A 171 6.68 -15.39 8.10
N VAL A 172 6.47 -15.01 9.36
CA VAL A 172 7.49 -14.32 10.17
C VAL A 172 8.71 -15.21 10.36
N GLN A 173 8.53 -16.46 10.78
CA GLN A 173 9.61 -17.39 11.03
C GLN A 173 10.46 -17.66 9.79
N LEU A 174 9.82 -18.02 8.68
CA LEU A 174 10.50 -18.28 7.41
C LEU A 174 11.21 -17.03 6.85
N PHE A 175 10.62 -15.85 7.02
CA PHE A 175 11.25 -14.60 6.63
C PHE A 175 12.50 -14.29 7.45
N ASP A 176 12.43 -14.47 8.78
CA ASP A 176 13.56 -14.24 9.68
C ASP A 176 14.71 -15.21 9.43
N GLU A 177 14.40 -16.48 9.13
CA GLU A 177 15.39 -17.48 8.71
C GLU A 177 16.07 -17.09 7.40
N TYR A 178 15.30 -16.66 6.41
CA TYR A 178 15.83 -16.15 5.15
C TYR A 178 16.74 -14.95 5.36
N CYS A 179 16.31 -13.99 6.17
CA CYS A 179 17.10 -12.80 6.49
C CYS A 179 18.45 -13.14 7.17
N LYS A 180 18.47 -14.07 8.11
CA LYS A 180 19.71 -14.51 8.77
C LYS A 180 20.72 -15.09 7.79
N GLN A 181 20.25 -15.79 6.76
CA GLN A 181 21.13 -16.46 5.79
C GLN A 181 21.59 -15.53 4.66
N HIS A 182 20.76 -14.56 4.25
CA HIS A 182 20.95 -13.86 2.97
C HIS A 182 21.08 -12.35 3.09
N THR A 183 20.83 -11.75 4.26
CA THR A 183 20.81 -10.29 4.36
C THR A 183 21.91 -9.74 5.26
N LYS A 184 22.55 -8.66 4.79
CA LYS A 184 23.36 -7.79 5.64
C LYS A 184 22.44 -6.70 6.19
N THR A 185 22.42 -6.52 7.51
CA THR A 185 21.61 -5.48 8.16
C THR A 185 22.19 -4.11 7.83
N PHE A 186 21.41 -3.25 7.19
CA PHE A 186 21.77 -1.85 6.99
C PHE A 186 20.83 -0.99 7.82
N THR A 187 21.38 -0.12 8.65
CA THR A 187 20.62 0.96 9.28
C THR A 187 20.33 2.04 8.25
N SER A 188 19.05 2.28 7.94
CA SER A 188 18.68 3.40 7.07
C SER A 188 18.84 4.72 7.84
N LYS A 189 19.56 5.68 7.25
CA LYS A 189 19.52 7.06 7.73
C LYS A 189 18.15 7.63 7.42
N GLY A 190 17.48 8.20 8.42
CA GLY A 190 16.21 8.87 8.26
C GLY A 190 16.23 9.92 7.15
N MET A 191 15.09 10.09 6.50
CA MET A 191 14.94 11.04 5.40
C MET A 191 15.10 12.47 5.91
N LYS A 192 16.11 13.20 5.40
CA LYS A 192 16.25 14.64 5.66
C LYS A 192 15.23 15.39 4.82
N VAL A 193 14.28 16.05 5.47
CA VAL A 193 13.39 17.01 4.81
C VAL A 193 14.14 18.35 4.76
N SER A 194 14.58 18.73 3.56
CA SER A 194 15.39 19.94 3.38
C SER A 194 14.59 21.24 3.56
N GLN A 195 13.31 21.22 3.29
CA GLN A 195 12.39 22.34 3.47
C GLN A 195 10.95 21.80 3.49
N LEU A 196 10.22 22.02 4.59
CA LEU A 196 8.82 21.63 4.71
C LEU A 196 7.92 22.76 4.24
N ASN A 197 7.09 22.51 3.24
CA ASN A 197 5.96 23.35 2.90
C ASN A 197 4.74 22.84 3.67
N VAL A 198 4.34 23.56 4.73
CA VAL A 198 3.30 23.14 5.68
C VAL A 198 1.93 23.03 5.00
N GLU A 199 1.59 23.95 4.11
CA GLU A 199 0.32 23.94 3.39
C GLU A 199 0.22 22.71 2.46
N ALA A 200 1.27 22.43 1.72
CA ALA A 200 1.35 21.24 0.86
C ALA A 200 1.29 19.93 1.69
N PHE A 201 1.95 19.90 2.84
CA PHE A 201 1.89 18.76 3.74
C PHE A 201 0.47 18.52 4.25
N ASN A 202 -0.20 19.56 4.75
CA ASN A 202 -1.56 19.45 5.27
C ASN A 202 -2.56 19.04 4.17
N SER A 203 -2.41 19.60 2.98
CA SER A 203 -3.23 19.21 1.82
C SER A 203 -3.04 17.75 1.48
N GLY A 204 -1.79 17.28 1.42
CA GLY A 204 -1.48 15.88 1.18
C GLY A 204 -2.05 14.96 2.26
N ALA A 205 -1.91 15.33 3.55
CA ALA A 205 -2.41 14.53 4.66
C ALA A 205 -3.94 14.36 4.61
N ASN A 206 -4.66 15.42 4.30
CA ASN A 206 -6.11 15.36 4.15
C ASN A 206 -6.54 14.45 2.99
N GLU A 207 -5.85 14.50 1.86
CA GLU A 207 -6.14 13.61 0.74
C GLU A 207 -5.77 12.15 1.05
N GLY A 208 -4.64 11.93 1.75
CA GLY A 208 -4.24 10.59 2.19
C GLY A 208 -5.24 9.95 3.15
N LYS A 209 -5.86 10.72 4.03
CA LYS A 209 -6.95 10.24 4.89
C LYS A 209 -8.19 9.85 4.11
N LYS A 210 -8.56 10.63 3.11
CA LYS A 210 -9.77 10.39 2.30
C LYS A 210 -9.66 9.16 1.41
N ILE A 211 -8.48 8.83 0.89
CA ILE A 211 -8.31 7.79 -0.13
C ILE A 211 -8.80 6.41 0.34
N MET A 212 -8.84 6.18 1.65
CA MET A 212 -9.27 4.92 2.25
C MET A 212 -10.57 5.04 3.07
N THR A 213 -11.10 6.24 3.21
CA THR A 213 -12.32 6.49 3.99
C THR A 213 -13.54 6.74 3.15
N THR A 214 -13.48 6.68 1.82
CA THR A 214 -14.62 6.91 0.96
C THR A 214 -15.65 5.79 1.19
N LYS A 215 -16.41 5.92 2.28
CA LYS A 215 -17.75 5.42 2.39
C LYS A 215 -18.55 6.13 1.31
N GLN A 216 -19.30 5.41 0.54
CA GLN A 216 -20.28 5.88 -0.43
C GLN A 216 -19.76 6.07 -1.85
N ILE A 217 -19.80 4.99 -2.59
CA ILE A 217 -20.42 5.02 -3.91
C ILE A 217 -21.24 3.74 -3.99
N GLY A 218 -22.53 3.87 -3.76
CA GLY A 218 -23.48 2.76 -3.93
C GLY A 218 -24.64 2.81 -2.92
N GLU A 219 -25.41 3.85 -2.90
CA GLU A 219 -26.85 3.83 -2.80
C GLU A 219 -27.44 4.23 -4.13
#